data_db42c4b7fb4f497ab7be3685c6620fa1
#
_entry.id   db42c4b7fb4f497ab7be3685c6620fa1
#
_cell.length_a   1.000
_cell.length_b   1.000
_cell.length_c   1.000
_cell.angle_alpha   90.00
_cell.angle_beta   90.00
_cell.angle_gamma   90.00
#
_symmetry.space_group_name_H-M   'P 1'
#
loop_
_entity.id
_entity.type
_entity.pdbx_description
1 polymer ?
#
loop_
_entity_poly.entity_id
_entity_poly.type
_entity_poly.pdbx_seq_one_letter_code
_entity_poly.pdbx_strand_id
1 'polypeptide(L)'
;MDATQDKAIQTNLAKIHHRIVVLSGKGGVGKSFIATNLAYGLALQGKTVGLLDVDIHGPSIAKLTNIEGRNIPIDPETGKPTPIPVLSNLYVLTLASILDSESSAVIWRGPMKLALIRQFFSDFEWKELDYLIVDCPPGTGDEPLTVIQTLEKVDGIVIVTTPQGLAILDVKKTVDFADKLSVPILGVVENMKFFRCPHCG
;
A
#
# COMPACT_ATOMS: atom_id res chain seq x y z
N MET A 1 -11.99 -20.68 -4.80
CA MET A 1 -10.95 -20.10 -3.92
C MET A 1 -9.99 -21.22 -3.60
N ASP A 2 -8.70 -21.00 -3.76
CA ASP A 2 -7.68 -22.03 -3.51
C ASP A 2 -7.34 -22.03 -2.01
N ALA A 3 -7.74 -23.07 -1.29
CA ALA A 3 -7.52 -23.23 0.15
C ALA A 3 -6.02 -23.16 0.53
N THR A 4 -5.13 -23.49 -0.42
CA THR A 4 -3.68 -23.41 -0.23
C THR A 4 -3.23 -21.96 -0.20
N GLN A 5 -3.75 -21.11 -1.09
CA GLN A 5 -3.45 -19.68 -1.14
C GLN A 5 -3.98 -18.97 0.11
N ASP A 6 -5.20 -19.28 0.53
CA ASP A 6 -5.79 -18.69 1.75
C ASP A 6 -4.94 -19.00 2.98
N LYS A 7 -4.47 -20.25 3.13
CA LYS A 7 -3.58 -20.64 4.21
C LYS A 7 -2.22 -19.90 4.17
N ALA A 8 -1.65 -19.70 2.98
CA ALA A 8 -0.41 -18.95 2.83
C ALA A 8 -0.58 -17.48 3.23
N ILE A 9 -1.68 -16.85 2.80
CA ILE A 9 -2.05 -15.48 3.21
C ILE A 9 -2.14 -15.39 4.74
N GLN A 10 -2.91 -16.26 5.37
CA GLN A 10 -3.07 -16.27 6.83
C GLN A 10 -1.73 -16.45 7.56
N THR A 11 -0.85 -17.32 7.07
CA THR A 11 0.49 -17.52 7.63
C THR A 11 1.32 -16.25 7.59
N ASN A 12 1.29 -15.50 6.48
CA ASN A 12 1.99 -14.23 6.37
C ASN A 12 1.35 -13.13 7.21
N LEU A 13 0.02 -13.05 7.21
CA LEU A 13 -0.70 -12.06 8.01
C LEU A 13 -0.51 -12.25 9.52
N ALA A 14 -0.31 -13.48 9.98
CA ALA A 14 -0.03 -13.76 11.39
C ALA A 14 1.28 -13.13 11.91
N LYS A 15 2.22 -12.81 11.00
CA LYS A 15 3.50 -12.15 11.31
C LYS A 15 3.37 -10.61 11.40
N ILE A 16 2.19 -10.04 11.13
CA ILE A 16 1.97 -8.60 11.02
C ILE A 16 1.07 -8.14 12.17
N HIS A 17 1.61 -7.32 13.06
CA HIS A 17 0.89 -6.88 14.25
C HIS A 17 -0.18 -5.82 13.94
N HIS A 18 0.19 -4.79 13.16
CA HIS A 18 -0.73 -3.71 12.78
C HIS A 18 -0.79 -3.52 11.27
N ARG A 19 -2.00 -3.35 10.73
CA ARG A 19 -2.26 -3.20 9.29
C ARG A 19 -3.00 -1.90 9.05
N ILE A 20 -2.33 -0.97 8.38
CA ILE A 20 -2.86 0.37 8.08
C ILE A 20 -3.00 0.51 6.56
N VAL A 21 -4.15 0.92 6.11
CA VAL A 21 -4.46 1.15 4.70
C VAL A 21 -4.49 2.65 4.42
N VAL A 22 -3.82 3.09 3.38
CA VAL A 22 -3.83 4.49 2.94
C VAL A 22 -4.70 4.60 1.70
N LEU A 23 -5.76 5.40 1.80
CA LEU A 23 -6.75 5.61 0.76
C LEU A 23 -6.84 7.07 0.32
N SER A 24 -7.34 7.29 -0.87
CA SER A 24 -7.75 8.61 -1.36
C SER A 24 -8.95 8.49 -2.28
N GLY A 25 -9.85 9.46 -2.25
CA GLY A 25 -11.02 9.48 -3.13
C GLY A 25 -10.68 9.76 -4.60
N LYS A 26 -9.50 10.37 -4.89
CA LYS A 26 -9.03 10.67 -6.25
C LYS A 26 -7.52 10.52 -6.36
N GLY A 27 -7.02 10.40 -7.59
CA GLY A 27 -5.59 10.40 -7.88
C GLY A 27 -4.95 11.79 -7.73
N GLY A 28 -3.61 11.82 -7.58
CA GLY A 28 -2.82 13.05 -7.57
C GLY A 28 -2.85 13.86 -6.26
N VAL A 29 -3.41 13.32 -5.17
CA VAL A 29 -3.44 13.99 -3.86
C VAL A 29 -2.18 13.76 -3.01
N GLY A 30 -1.23 12.96 -3.50
CA GLY A 30 -0.01 12.62 -2.78
C GLY A 30 -0.16 11.42 -1.83
N LYS A 31 -1.11 10.53 -2.08
CA LYS A 31 -1.38 9.33 -1.27
C LYS A 31 -0.11 8.49 -1.04
N SER A 32 0.58 8.09 -2.11
CA SER A 32 1.80 7.28 -2.02
C SER A 32 2.95 7.99 -1.32
N PHE A 33 3.05 9.32 -1.46
CA PHE A 33 3.99 10.13 -0.71
C PHE A 33 3.71 10.08 0.80
N ILE A 34 2.45 10.18 1.21
CA ILE A 34 2.03 10.07 2.62
C ILE A 34 2.26 8.64 3.13
N ALA A 35 1.88 7.61 2.36
CA ALA A 35 2.12 6.21 2.73
C ALA A 35 3.62 5.93 2.97
N THR A 36 4.47 6.40 2.05
CA THR A 36 5.92 6.27 2.14
C THR A 36 6.46 6.99 3.39
N ASN A 37 6.08 8.25 3.61
CA ASN A 37 6.54 9.01 4.78
C ASN A 37 6.05 8.42 6.11
N LEU A 38 4.84 7.86 6.15
CA LEU A 38 4.34 7.15 7.33
C LEU A 38 5.19 5.91 7.62
N ALA A 39 5.54 5.13 6.60
CA ALA A 39 6.39 3.96 6.74
C ALA A 39 7.81 4.34 7.22
N TYR A 40 8.42 5.37 6.62
CA TYR A 40 9.72 5.87 7.07
C TYR A 40 9.66 6.42 8.51
N GLY A 41 8.61 7.19 8.84
CA GLY A 41 8.44 7.76 10.18
C GLY A 41 8.35 6.69 11.26
N LEU A 42 7.64 5.60 11.02
CA LEU A 42 7.57 4.45 11.93
C LEU A 42 8.91 3.70 12.00
N ALA A 43 9.58 3.50 10.87
CA ALA A 43 10.89 2.85 10.85
C ALA A 43 11.95 3.66 11.60
N LEU A 44 11.95 4.99 11.48
CA LEU A 44 12.84 5.89 12.24
C LEU A 44 12.55 5.87 13.75
N GLN A 45 11.34 5.47 14.16
CA GLN A 45 11.00 5.22 15.56
C GLN A 45 11.39 3.81 16.04
N GLY A 46 12.14 3.05 15.24
CA GLY A 46 12.63 1.72 15.56
C GLY A 46 11.61 0.60 15.32
N LYS A 47 10.49 0.87 14.64
CA LYS A 47 9.51 -0.16 14.28
C LYS A 47 9.94 -0.92 13.04
N THR A 48 9.63 -2.21 12.96
CA THR A 48 9.80 -3.01 11.75
C THR A 48 8.59 -2.83 10.85
N VAL A 49 8.80 -2.30 9.66
CA VAL A 49 7.71 -1.82 8.78
C VAL A 49 7.78 -2.48 7.40
N GLY A 50 6.63 -2.96 6.93
CA GLY A 50 6.38 -3.28 5.53
C GLY A 50 5.61 -2.14 4.85
N LEU A 51 6.00 -1.79 3.65
CA LEU A 51 5.27 -0.89 2.77
C LEU A 51 4.91 -1.63 1.49
N LEU A 52 3.62 -1.81 1.26
CA LEU A 52 3.08 -2.49 0.09
C LEU A 52 2.35 -1.50 -0.81
N ASP A 53 2.80 -1.43 -2.07
CA ASP A 53 2.16 -0.62 -3.12
C ASP A 53 1.31 -1.54 -4.02
N VAL A 54 0.02 -1.36 -3.97
CA VAL A 54 -0.94 -2.07 -4.82
C VAL A 54 -1.58 -1.17 -5.88
N ASP A 55 -1.05 0.05 -6.10
CA ASP A 55 -1.49 0.94 -7.17
C ASP A 55 -0.90 0.51 -8.51
N ILE A 56 -1.65 -0.31 -9.24
CA ILE A 56 -1.25 -0.88 -10.54
C ILE A 56 -1.09 0.21 -11.61
N HIS A 57 -1.81 1.32 -11.48
CA HIS A 57 -1.88 2.37 -12.51
C HIS A 57 -0.79 3.42 -12.41
N GLY A 58 -0.21 3.60 -11.22
CA GLY A 58 0.78 4.62 -10.99
C GLY A 58 1.74 4.26 -9.86
N PRO A 59 2.49 3.13 -9.98
CA PRO A 59 3.38 2.68 -8.93
C PRO A 59 4.49 3.70 -8.72
N SER A 60 4.33 4.56 -7.73
CA SER A 60 5.26 5.66 -7.43
C SER A 60 6.20 5.34 -6.26
N ILE A 61 5.90 4.31 -5.47
CA ILE A 61 6.68 3.95 -4.28
C ILE A 61 8.09 3.49 -4.65
N ALA A 62 8.28 2.77 -5.76
CA ALA A 62 9.61 2.37 -6.22
C ALA A 62 10.54 3.58 -6.38
N LYS A 63 10.05 4.67 -6.97
CA LYS A 63 10.79 5.91 -7.14
C LYS A 63 11.00 6.65 -5.82
N LEU A 64 9.96 6.75 -4.99
CA LEU A 64 10.03 7.43 -3.69
C LEU A 64 11.01 6.75 -2.72
N THR A 65 11.20 5.44 -2.84
CA THR A 65 12.10 4.64 -1.98
C THR A 65 13.43 4.29 -2.64
N ASN A 66 13.67 4.78 -3.88
CA ASN A 66 14.89 4.53 -4.65
C ASN A 66 15.20 3.04 -4.85
N ILE A 67 14.18 2.25 -5.19
CA ILE A 67 14.31 0.82 -5.47
C ILE A 67 14.02 0.47 -6.94
N GLU A 68 13.86 1.46 -7.81
CA GLU A 68 13.69 1.23 -9.26
C GLU A 68 14.83 0.38 -9.81
N GLY A 69 14.50 -0.64 -10.58
CA GLY A 69 15.46 -1.57 -11.18
C GLY A 69 16.15 -2.51 -10.20
N ARG A 70 15.78 -2.53 -8.92
CA ARG A 70 16.28 -3.52 -7.97
C ARG A 70 15.56 -4.85 -8.16
N ASN A 71 16.34 -5.93 -8.22
CA ASN A 71 15.80 -7.29 -8.22
C ASN A 71 15.14 -7.61 -6.88
N ILE A 72 14.05 -8.36 -6.94
CA ILE A 72 13.40 -8.92 -5.76
C ILE A 72 14.32 -9.99 -5.15
N PRO A 73 14.69 -9.85 -3.87
CA PRO A 73 15.51 -10.86 -3.20
C PRO A 73 14.75 -12.19 -3.06
N ILE A 74 15.47 -13.29 -3.11
CA ILE A 74 14.96 -14.62 -2.83
C ILE A 74 15.52 -15.08 -1.49
N ASP A 75 14.65 -15.51 -0.60
CA ASP A 75 15.05 -16.11 0.66
C ASP A 75 15.77 -17.44 0.41
N PRO A 76 17.03 -17.62 0.87
CA PRO A 76 17.82 -18.80 0.56
C PRO A 76 17.31 -20.09 1.24
N GLU A 77 16.54 -19.96 2.32
CA GLU A 77 16.03 -21.11 3.07
C GLU A 77 14.68 -21.58 2.50
N THR A 78 13.81 -20.64 2.15
CA THR A 78 12.46 -20.97 1.67
C THR A 78 12.34 -20.98 0.15
N GLY A 79 13.30 -20.36 -0.57
CA GLY A 79 13.24 -20.17 -2.02
C GLY A 79 12.16 -19.19 -2.46
N LYS A 80 11.52 -18.49 -1.53
CA LYS A 80 10.45 -17.53 -1.84
C LYS A 80 10.97 -16.10 -2.03
N PRO A 81 10.31 -15.30 -2.88
CA PRO A 81 10.62 -13.89 -3.00
C PRO A 81 10.30 -13.15 -1.69
N THR A 82 11.13 -12.17 -1.35
CA THR A 82 10.97 -11.32 -0.17
C THR A 82 10.82 -9.85 -0.58
N PRO A 83 10.15 -9.01 0.22
CA PRO A 83 10.14 -7.56 0.00
C PRO A 83 11.56 -6.98 0.02
N ILE A 84 11.78 -5.94 -0.78
CA ILE A 84 13.08 -5.29 -0.95
C ILE A 84 13.44 -4.50 0.32
N PRO A 85 14.59 -4.74 0.97
CA PRO A 85 15.01 -3.96 2.12
C PRO A 85 15.47 -2.56 1.68
N VAL A 86 14.89 -1.52 2.29
CA VAL A 86 15.25 -0.11 2.07
C VAL A 86 16.06 0.44 3.26
N LEU A 87 15.64 0.09 4.47
CA LEU A 87 16.39 0.27 5.71
C LEU A 87 16.55 -1.08 6.41
N SER A 88 17.30 -1.11 7.51
CA SER A 88 17.44 -2.34 8.32
C SER A 88 16.10 -2.89 8.82
N ASN A 89 15.10 -2.02 8.97
CA ASN A 89 13.77 -2.31 9.51
C ASN A 89 12.61 -1.81 8.60
N LEU A 90 12.89 -1.43 7.34
CA LEU A 90 11.87 -1.05 6.35
C LEU A 90 11.99 -1.92 5.10
N TYR A 91 10.92 -2.61 4.76
CA TYR A 91 10.81 -3.53 3.64
C TYR A 91 9.72 -3.06 2.69
N VAL A 92 10.01 -2.99 1.39
CA VAL A 92 9.09 -2.45 0.37
C VAL A 92 8.78 -3.50 -0.67
N LEU A 93 7.52 -3.63 -1.00
CA LEU A 93 7.04 -4.42 -2.12
C LEU A 93 6.11 -3.56 -2.98
N THR A 94 6.42 -3.47 -4.26
CA THR A 94 5.62 -2.73 -5.24
C THR A 94 5.47 -3.53 -6.51
N LEU A 95 4.36 -3.33 -7.19
CA LEU A 95 4.13 -3.89 -8.52
C LEU A 95 5.21 -3.54 -9.52
N ALA A 96 5.75 -2.32 -9.46
CA ALA A 96 6.84 -1.91 -10.34
C ALA A 96 8.08 -2.79 -10.22
N SER A 97 8.28 -3.45 -9.07
CA SER A 97 9.41 -4.37 -8.86
C SER A 97 9.16 -5.77 -9.43
N ILE A 98 7.90 -6.13 -9.73
CA ILE A 98 7.52 -7.44 -10.27
C ILE A 98 7.41 -7.39 -11.80
N LEU A 99 6.96 -6.24 -12.31
CA LEU A 99 6.81 -6.03 -13.73
C LEU A 99 8.17 -5.60 -14.29
N ASP A 100 8.86 -6.50 -14.97
CA ASP A 100 10.07 -6.15 -15.72
C ASP A 100 9.79 -4.96 -16.64
N SER A 101 10.74 -4.04 -16.71
CA SER A 101 10.68 -2.80 -17.50
C SER A 101 10.49 -3.02 -19.00
N GLU A 102 10.56 -4.26 -19.50
CA GLU A 102 10.39 -4.65 -20.90
C GLU A 102 8.99 -5.19 -21.25
N SER A 103 8.11 -5.42 -20.28
CA SER A 103 6.77 -5.88 -20.61
C SER A 103 5.90 -4.70 -21.04
N SER A 104 5.74 -4.57 -22.36
CA SER A 104 4.68 -3.84 -23.05
C SER A 104 3.40 -3.79 -22.22
N ALA A 105 2.71 -2.64 -22.24
CA ALA A 105 1.45 -2.36 -21.54
C ALA A 105 0.58 -3.61 -21.37
N VAL A 106 0.68 -4.26 -20.21
CA VAL A 106 -0.17 -5.40 -19.87
C VAL A 106 -1.55 -4.83 -19.57
N ILE A 107 -2.53 -5.18 -20.41
CA ILE A 107 -3.91 -4.80 -20.16
C ILE A 107 -4.43 -5.67 -19.00
N TRP A 108 -4.31 -5.15 -17.79
CA TRP A 108 -4.82 -5.80 -16.59
C TRP A 108 -6.34 -5.75 -16.57
N ARG A 109 -6.98 -6.87 -16.81
CA ARG A 109 -8.41 -7.01 -16.58
C ARG A 109 -8.72 -7.15 -15.10
N GLY A 110 -9.86 -6.62 -14.64
CA GLY A 110 -10.24 -6.60 -13.23
C GLY A 110 -9.90 -7.87 -12.43
N PRO A 111 -10.35 -9.08 -12.85
CA PRO A 111 -10.06 -10.31 -12.12
C PRO A 111 -8.56 -10.62 -11.95
N MET A 112 -7.72 -10.25 -12.93
CA MET A 112 -6.27 -10.46 -12.85
C MET A 112 -5.63 -9.55 -11.80
N LYS A 113 -6.11 -8.30 -11.67
CA LYS A 113 -5.63 -7.36 -10.64
C LYS A 113 -5.93 -7.87 -9.24
N LEU A 114 -7.15 -8.36 -9.02
CA LEU A 114 -7.56 -8.89 -7.73
C LEU A 114 -6.75 -10.14 -7.35
N ALA A 115 -6.49 -11.02 -8.33
CA ALA A 115 -5.62 -12.18 -8.12
C ALA A 115 -4.19 -11.76 -7.73
N LEU A 116 -3.65 -10.75 -8.40
CA LEU A 116 -2.31 -10.24 -8.12
C LEU A 116 -2.19 -9.61 -6.72
N ILE A 117 -3.21 -8.85 -6.27
CA ILE A 117 -3.25 -8.33 -4.90
C ILE A 117 -3.13 -9.49 -3.89
N ARG A 118 -3.85 -10.57 -4.10
CA ARG A 118 -3.77 -11.75 -3.23
C ARG A 118 -2.41 -12.45 -3.29
N GLN A 119 -1.76 -12.48 -4.47
CA GLN A 119 -0.42 -13.03 -4.64
C GLN A 119 0.64 -12.28 -3.83
N PHE A 120 0.52 -10.96 -3.66
CA PHE A 120 1.42 -10.20 -2.77
C PHE A 120 1.41 -10.71 -1.33
N PHE A 121 0.28 -11.21 -0.89
CA PHE A 121 0.14 -11.75 0.46
C PHE A 121 0.42 -13.25 0.54
N SER A 122 0.30 -14.02 -0.55
CA SER A 122 0.52 -15.48 -0.55
C SER A 122 1.94 -15.89 -0.93
N ASP A 123 2.49 -15.26 -1.95
CA ASP A 123 3.69 -15.77 -2.64
C ASP A 123 4.99 -15.18 -2.05
N PHE A 124 4.90 -14.00 -1.44
CA PHE A 124 6.05 -13.35 -0.80
C PHE A 124 6.23 -13.78 0.64
N GLU A 125 7.50 -13.99 1.05
CA GLU A 125 7.85 -14.28 2.44
C GLU A 125 7.97 -12.97 3.22
N TRP A 126 6.94 -12.63 4.00
CA TRP A 126 6.96 -11.49 4.90
C TRP A 126 7.66 -11.84 6.21
N LYS A 127 8.51 -10.94 6.70
CA LYS A 127 9.11 -11.03 8.03
C LYS A 127 8.08 -10.66 9.11
N GLU A 128 8.46 -10.83 10.37
CA GLU A 128 7.69 -10.23 11.46
C GLU A 128 7.72 -8.71 11.34
N LEU A 129 6.54 -8.10 11.31
CA LEU A 129 6.35 -6.67 11.15
C LEU A 129 5.54 -6.11 12.30
N ASP A 130 6.00 -4.99 12.87
CA ASP A 130 5.16 -4.18 13.76
C ASP A 130 4.01 -3.54 12.95
N TYR A 131 4.32 -3.04 11.75
CA TYR A 131 3.34 -2.37 10.89
C TYR A 131 3.47 -2.80 9.43
N LEU A 132 2.32 -3.01 8.80
CA LEU A 132 2.18 -3.06 7.35
C LEU A 132 1.39 -1.84 6.89
N ILE A 133 2.00 -1.00 6.07
CA ILE A 133 1.35 0.14 5.41
C ILE A 133 1.02 -0.28 3.98
N VAL A 134 -0.25 -0.20 3.61
CA VAL A 134 -0.71 -0.56 2.26
C VAL A 134 -1.18 0.69 1.52
N ASP A 135 -0.48 1.04 0.46
CA ASP A 135 -0.86 2.12 -0.48
C ASP A 135 -1.80 1.57 -1.54
N CYS A 136 -3.08 1.92 -1.45
CA CYS A 136 -4.12 1.43 -2.35
C CYS A 136 -4.28 2.31 -3.59
N PRO A 137 -4.85 1.81 -4.69
CA PRO A 137 -5.31 2.64 -5.79
C PRO A 137 -6.29 3.71 -5.32
N PRO A 138 -6.41 4.84 -6.05
CA PRO A 138 -7.38 5.87 -5.72
C PRO A 138 -8.82 5.38 -5.94
N GLY A 139 -9.74 5.89 -5.12
CA GLY A 139 -11.17 5.55 -5.16
C GLY A 139 -11.58 4.48 -4.16
N THR A 140 -12.83 4.02 -4.30
CA THR A 140 -13.50 3.04 -3.42
C THR A 140 -14.00 1.83 -4.23
N GLY A 141 -13.21 1.41 -5.22
CA GLY A 141 -13.53 0.32 -6.13
C GLY A 141 -13.14 -1.06 -5.59
N ASP A 142 -13.08 -2.03 -6.52
CA ASP A 142 -12.85 -3.44 -6.20
C ASP A 142 -11.43 -3.69 -5.65
N GLU A 143 -10.42 -2.91 -6.09
CA GLU A 143 -9.05 -3.11 -5.62
C GLU A 143 -8.89 -2.78 -4.12
N PRO A 144 -9.26 -1.59 -3.61
CA PRO A 144 -9.24 -1.31 -2.17
C PRO A 144 -10.11 -2.28 -1.35
N LEU A 145 -11.27 -2.68 -1.88
CA LEU A 145 -12.13 -3.67 -1.25
C LEU A 145 -11.41 -5.01 -1.09
N THR A 146 -10.76 -5.49 -2.16
CA THR A 146 -10.01 -6.75 -2.14
C THR A 146 -8.84 -6.70 -1.17
N VAL A 147 -8.12 -5.58 -1.09
CA VAL A 147 -7.05 -5.38 -0.10
C VAL A 147 -7.58 -5.56 1.31
N ILE A 148 -8.65 -4.82 1.66
CA ILE A 148 -9.23 -4.85 3.02
C ILE A 148 -9.75 -6.25 3.35
N GLN A 149 -10.44 -6.91 2.42
CA GLN A 149 -10.92 -8.28 2.60
C GLN A 149 -9.78 -9.30 2.74
N THR A 150 -8.70 -9.13 1.97
CA THR A 150 -7.52 -10.03 2.05
C THR A 150 -6.77 -9.86 3.36
N LEU A 151 -6.70 -8.63 3.88
CA LEU A 151 -6.07 -8.33 5.17
C LEU A 151 -6.87 -8.87 6.36
N GLU A 152 -8.14 -9.25 6.20
CA GLU A 152 -9.08 -9.73 7.21
C GLU A 152 -9.31 -8.75 8.37
N LYS A 153 -8.24 -8.33 9.03
CA LYS A 153 -8.26 -7.30 10.08
C LYS A 153 -7.42 -6.11 9.63
N VAL A 154 -8.03 -4.95 9.55
CA VAL A 154 -7.37 -3.66 9.30
C VAL A 154 -7.51 -2.83 10.57
N ASP A 155 -6.40 -2.39 11.15
CA ASP A 155 -6.39 -1.60 12.38
C ASP A 155 -6.82 -0.15 12.13
N GLY A 156 -6.70 0.32 10.88
CA GLY A 156 -7.30 1.57 10.48
C GLY A 156 -6.92 2.07 9.10
N ILE A 157 -7.67 3.09 8.66
CA ILE A 157 -7.50 3.76 7.38
C ILE A 157 -6.99 5.19 7.61
N VAL A 158 -5.98 5.58 6.82
CA VAL A 158 -5.55 6.97 6.66
C VAL A 158 -6.09 7.47 5.32
N ILE A 159 -6.90 8.53 5.34
CA ILE A 159 -7.48 9.14 4.14
C ILE A 159 -6.63 10.34 3.74
N VAL A 160 -6.15 10.37 2.49
CA VAL A 160 -5.38 11.49 1.96
C VAL A 160 -6.22 12.30 0.99
N THR A 161 -6.24 13.61 1.17
CA THR A 161 -7.02 14.56 0.36
C THR A 161 -6.27 15.87 0.14
N THR A 162 -6.86 16.77 -0.66
CA THR A 162 -6.37 18.14 -0.89
C THR A 162 -7.50 19.13 -0.60
N PRO A 163 -7.23 20.43 -0.34
CA PRO A 163 -8.21 21.43 0.10
C PRO A 163 -9.20 21.90 -0.99
N GLN A 164 -9.28 21.19 -2.11
CA GLN A 164 -10.19 21.54 -3.20
C GLN A 164 -11.63 21.13 -2.86
N GLY A 165 -12.61 22.00 -3.16
CA GLY A 165 -14.02 21.79 -2.81
C GLY A 165 -14.62 20.47 -3.31
N LEU A 166 -14.22 19.98 -4.48
CA LEU A 166 -14.62 18.66 -5.01
C LEU A 166 -14.06 17.50 -4.19
N ALA A 167 -12.94 17.68 -3.51
CA ALA A 167 -12.33 16.64 -2.69
C ALA A 167 -13.18 16.25 -1.47
N ILE A 168 -14.04 17.14 -0.99
CA ILE A 168 -14.96 16.88 0.15
C ILE A 168 -15.94 15.74 -0.19
N LEU A 169 -16.46 15.71 -1.43
CA LEU A 169 -17.35 14.62 -1.85
C LEU A 169 -16.62 13.28 -1.93
N ASP A 170 -15.38 13.29 -2.40
CA ASP A 170 -14.57 12.08 -2.50
C ASP A 170 -14.15 11.57 -1.12
N VAL A 171 -13.83 12.47 -0.17
CA VAL A 171 -13.59 12.09 1.23
C VAL A 171 -14.84 11.47 1.84
N LYS A 172 -16.04 12.06 1.64
CA LYS A 172 -17.30 11.50 2.14
C LYS A 172 -17.54 10.08 1.63
N LYS A 173 -17.28 9.81 0.33
CA LYS A 173 -17.37 8.46 -0.24
C LYS A 173 -16.38 7.49 0.40
N THR A 174 -15.15 7.95 0.66
CA THR A 174 -14.12 7.12 1.30
C THR A 174 -14.46 6.83 2.76
N VAL A 175 -15.04 7.79 3.48
CA VAL A 175 -15.57 7.59 4.84
C VAL A 175 -16.71 6.58 4.84
N ASP A 176 -17.71 6.75 3.96
CA ASP A 176 -18.83 5.80 3.82
C ASP A 176 -18.36 4.38 3.46
N PHE A 177 -17.32 4.29 2.63
CA PHE A 177 -16.69 3.00 2.30
C PHE A 177 -16.05 2.35 3.55
N ALA A 178 -15.29 3.11 4.34
CA ALA A 178 -14.69 2.63 5.58
C ALA A 178 -15.75 2.17 6.59
N ASP A 179 -16.81 2.96 6.76
CA ASP A 179 -17.92 2.66 7.67
C ASP A 179 -18.64 1.38 7.26
N LYS A 180 -18.93 1.19 5.96
CA LYS A 180 -19.56 -0.04 5.43
C LYS A 180 -18.72 -1.30 5.66
N LEU A 181 -17.40 -1.14 5.69
CA LEU A 181 -16.48 -2.24 5.98
C LEU A 181 -16.15 -2.38 7.47
N SER A 182 -16.73 -1.52 8.32
CA SER A 182 -16.46 -1.47 9.77
C SER A 182 -14.97 -1.33 10.10
N VAL A 183 -14.22 -0.57 9.29
CA VAL A 183 -12.81 -0.29 9.51
C VAL A 183 -12.65 1.11 10.08
N PRO A 184 -11.95 1.29 11.22
CA PRO A 184 -11.78 2.59 11.85
C PRO A 184 -10.94 3.54 10.98
N ILE A 185 -11.29 4.83 10.99
CA ILE A 185 -10.52 5.88 10.34
C ILE A 185 -9.56 6.47 11.38
N LEU A 186 -8.25 6.33 11.16
CA LEU A 186 -7.21 6.88 12.04
C LEU A 186 -7.06 8.39 11.88
N GLY A 187 -7.32 8.90 10.69
CA GLY A 187 -7.25 10.31 10.41
C GLY A 187 -7.38 10.66 8.94
N VAL A 188 -7.51 11.96 8.70
CA VAL A 188 -7.54 12.55 7.35
C VAL A 188 -6.33 13.48 7.22
N VAL A 189 -5.53 13.27 6.19
CA VAL A 189 -4.38 14.12 5.85
C VAL A 189 -4.80 15.07 4.73
N GLU A 190 -4.95 16.35 5.05
CA GLU A 190 -5.16 17.42 4.07
C GLU A 190 -3.79 17.83 3.51
N ASN A 191 -3.37 17.23 2.42
CA ASN A 191 -2.10 17.50 1.77
C ASN A 191 -2.19 18.70 0.81
N MET A 192 -1.05 19.33 0.52
CA MET A 192 -0.95 20.47 -0.41
C MET A 192 -1.84 21.66 0.00
N LYS A 193 -2.05 21.87 1.30
CA LYS A 193 -2.90 22.93 1.83
C LYS A 193 -2.29 24.31 1.64
N PHE A 194 -0.98 24.42 1.79
CA PHE A 194 -0.24 25.67 1.70
C PHE A 194 0.92 25.54 0.74
N PHE A 195 1.19 26.61 0.04
CA PHE A 195 2.44 26.82 -0.67
C PHE A 195 3.15 28.05 -0.06
N ARG A 196 4.28 27.81 0.55
CA ARG A 196 5.09 28.89 1.08
C ARG A 196 5.89 29.52 -0.08
N CYS A 197 5.65 30.81 -0.33
CA CYS A 197 6.39 31.51 -1.38
C CYS A 197 7.90 31.53 -1.05
N PRO A 198 8.77 31.06 -1.96
CA PRO A 198 10.23 31.07 -1.70
C PRO A 198 10.84 32.47 -1.64
N HIS A 199 10.13 33.52 -2.10
CA HIS A 199 10.62 34.90 -2.11
C HIS A 199 10.11 35.74 -0.93
N CYS A 200 8.85 35.53 -0.49
CA CYS A 200 8.24 36.39 0.54
C CYS A 200 7.67 35.60 1.74
N GLY A 201 7.81 34.29 1.78
CA GLY A 201 7.28 33.47 2.87
C GLY A 201 5.77 33.31 2.81
#